data_7bf3192dae2da0abb5b9aed50daeacaa
#
_entry.id   7bf3192dae2da0abb5b9aed50daeacaa
#
_cell.length_a   1.000
_cell.length_b   1.000
_cell.length_c   1.000
_cell.angle_alpha   90.00
_cell.angle_beta   90.00
_cell.angle_gamma   90.00
#
_symmetry.space_group_name_H-M   'P 1'
#
loop_
_entity.id
_entity.type
_entity.pdbx_description
1 polymer ?
#
loop_
_entity_poly.entity_id
_entity_poly.type
_entity_poly.pdbx_seq_one_letter_code
_entity_poly.pdbx_strand_id
1 'polypeptide(L)'
;MPNSKETPPLSSPHLMHLGTMTVFYVPSHKLDDPRFYHGTQTARSTIHEFLMHRYRAYTQAPTPVKGFWVDPAQDLVHDVMERFEVSFGVEEEFDRLIEFLVELCERLQEDAIYVTRGDESYLVTREPQ
;
A
#
# COMPACT_ATOMS: atom_id res chain seq x y z
N MET A 1 12.95 -20.07 22.24
CA MET A 1 13.98 -19.54 21.31
C MET A 1 13.33 -18.53 20.38
N PRO A 2 13.89 -17.34 20.29
CA PRO A 2 13.39 -16.42 19.29
C PRO A 2 13.61 -16.97 17.89
N ASN A 3 12.68 -16.68 17.00
CA ASN A 3 12.82 -16.98 15.60
C ASN A 3 14.04 -16.22 15.06
N SER A 4 14.83 -16.87 14.19
CA SER A 4 16.00 -16.20 13.60
C SER A 4 15.66 -14.93 12.81
N LYS A 5 14.37 -14.78 12.39
CA LYS A 5 13.90 -13.58 11.73
C LYS A 5 13.48 -12.47 12.69
N GLU A 6 13.32 -12.79 13.96
CA GLU A 6 12.94 -11.82 14.96
C GLU A 6 14.16 -11.10 15.49
N THR A 7 14.22 -9.81 15.29
CA THR A 7 15.24 -8.95 15.85
C THR A 7 14.59 -8.15 16.97
N PRO A 8 15.11 -8.22 18.21
CA PRO A 8 14.58 -7.40 19.28
C PRO A 8 14.65 -5.93 18.87
N PRO A 9 13.61 -5.12 19.18
CA PRO A 9 13.66 -3.70 18.90
C PRO A 9 14.86 -3.06 19.59
N LEU A 10 15.47 -2.09 18.92
CA LEU A 10 16.50 -1.27 19.55
C LEU A 10 15.87 -0.54 20.73
N SER A 11 16.64 -0.36 21.80
CA SER A 11 16.16 0.28 23.00
C SER A 11 16.94 1.56 23.27
N SER A 12 16.22 2.65 23.41
CA SER A 12 16.75 3.95 23.80
C SER A 12 15.56 4.82 24.22
N PRO A 13 15.75 5.76 25.20
CA PRO A 13 14.68 6.69 25.53
C PRO A 13 14.33 7.65 24.39
N HIS A 14 15.15 7.71 23.36
CA HIS A 14 14.91 8.56 22.19
C HIS A 14 14.28 7.82 21.00
N LEU A 15 14.04 6.52 21.12
CA LEU A 15 13.46 5.72 20.06
C LEU A 15 12.01 5.38 20.35
N MET A 16 11.14 5.63 19.38
CA MET A 16 9.76 5.14 19.39
C MET A 16 9.65 4.10 18.29
N HIS A 17 9.36 2.86 18.66
CA HIS A 17 9.19 1.78 17.69
C HIS A 17 7.83 1.89 17.02
N LEU A 18 7.81 2.07 15.70
CA LEU A 18 6.56 2.26 14.95
C LEU A 18 5.95 0.95 14.46
N GLY A 19 6.76 -0.10 14.36
CA GLY A 19 6.30 -1.40 13.87
C GLY A 19 6.99 -1.79 12.58
N THR A 20 6.26 -2.54 11.75
CA THR A 20 6.78 -3.07 10.48
C THR A 20 6.43 -2.13 9.34
N MET A 21 7.41 -1.81 8.51
CA MET A 21 7.21 -0.98 7.32
C MET A 21 6.38 -1.73 6.29
N THR A 22 5.32 -1.08 5.81
CA THR A 22 4.42 -1.61 4.80
C THR A 22 4.38 -0.62 3.63
N VAL A 23 4.51 -1.14 2.41
CA VAL A 23 4.56 -0.32 1.20
C VAL A 23 3.52 -0.83 0.21
N PHE A 24 2.80 0.08 -0.43
CA PHE A 24 1.93 -0.29 -1.55
C PHE A 24 2.09 0.71 -2.69
N TYR A 25 1.70 0.29 -3.89
CA TYR A 25 1.88 1.07 -5.10
C TYR A 25 0.56 1.25 -5.82
N VAL A 26 0.31 2.47 -6.30
CA VAL A 26 -0.93 2.82 -7.01
C VAL A 26 -0.58 3.47 -8.33
N PRO A 27 -1.26 3.10 -9.44
CA PRO A 27 -1.00 3.73 -10.74
C PRO A 27 -1.15 5.24 -10.67
N SER A 28 -0.10 5.95 -11.10
CA SER A 28 -0.04 7.41 -11.00
C SER A 28 -1.18 8.09 -11.75
N HIS A 29 -1.50 7.58 -12.96
CA HIS A 29 -2.49 8.21 -13.82
C HIS A 29 -3.92 8.11 -13.29
N LYS A 30 -4.17 7.24 -12.31
CA LYS A 30 -5.51 7.07 -11.72
C LYS A 30 -5.72 7.91 -10.46
N LEU A 31 -4.64 8.37 -9.84
CA LEU A 31 -4.72 9.06 -8.55
C LEU A 31 -5.52 10.35 -8.60
N ASP A 32 -5.42 11.10 -9.70
CA ASP A 32 -6.09 12.38 -9.85
C ASP A 32 -7.11 12.41 -11.01
N ASP A 33 -7.39 11.25 -11.60
CA ASP A 33 -8.29 11.13 -12.75
C ASP A 33 -9.76 11.27 -12.30
N PRO A 34 -10.52 12.22 -12.88
CA PRO A 34 -11.92 12.41 -12.51
C PRO A 34 -12.81 11.18 -12.67
N ARG A 35 -12.44 10.26 -13.56
CA ARG A 35 -13.21 9.02 -13.76
C ARG A 35 -13.26 8.16 -12.50
N PHE A 36 -12.31 8.35 -11.58
CA PHE A 36 -12.19 7.58 -10.35
C PHE A 36 -12.50 8.40 -9.10
N TYR A 37 -13.12 9.57 -9.27
CA TYR A 37 -13.55 10.39 -8.13
C TYR A 37 -14.68 9.70 -7.37
N HIS A 38 -14.69 9.88 -6.08
CA HIS A 38 -15.82 9.56 -5.22
C HIS A 38 -16.42 10.89 -4.77
N GLY A 39 -17.51 11.31 -5.40
CA GLY A 39 -17.99 12.67 -5.26
C GLY A 39 -16.99 13.64 -5.89
N THR A 40 -16.47 14.56 -5.10
CA THR A 40 -15.42 15.50 -5.53
C THR A 40 -14.03 15.07 -5.09
N GLN A 41 -13.91 13.91 -4.42
CA GLN A 41 -12.67 13.45 -3.81
C GLN A 41 -11.87 12.59 -4.77
N THR A 42 -10.58 12.96 -4.98
CA THR A 42 -9.65 12.16 -5.78
C THR A 42 -9.26 10.88 -5.02
N ALA A 43 -8.78 9.88 -5.74
CA ALA A 43 -8.23 8.70 -5.11
C ALA A 43 -7.03 9.07 -4.22
N ARG A 44 -6.19 9.99 -4.66
CA ARG A 44 -5.06 10.52 -3.88
C ARG A 44 -5.53 11.05 -2.52
N SER A 45 -6.57 11.87 -2.54
CA SER A 45 -7.12 12.45 -1.30
C SER A 45 -7.70 11.38 -0.38
N THR A 46 -8.37 10.38 -0.94
CA THR A 46 -8.91 9.25 -0.16
C THR A 46 -7.80 8.47 0.52
N ILE A 47 -6.71 8.19 -0.19
CA ILE A 47 -5.55 7.48 0.37
C ILE A 47 -4.95 8.32 1.51
N HIS A 48 -4.73 9.60 1.26
CA HIS A 48 -4.19 10.51 2.27
C HIS A 48 -5.03 10.52 3.55
N GLU A 49 -6.33 10.69 3.41
CA GLU A 49 -7.23 10.74 4.56
C GLU A 49 -7.25 9.42 5.33
N PHE A 50 -7.30 8.29 4.62
CA PHE A 50 -7.27 6.98 5.28
C PHE A 50 -5.98 6.80 6.07
N LEU A 51 -4.83 7.03 5.45
CA LEU A 51 -3.54 6.82 6.09
C LEU A 51 -3.33 7.76 7.28
N MET A 52 -3.68 9.03 7.12
CA MET A 52 -3.52 10.01 8.20
C MET A 52 -4.49 9.77 9.35
N HIS A 53 -5.73 9.43 9.04
CA HIS A 53 -6.73 9.17 10.07
C HIS A 53 -6.39 7.89 10.84
N ARG A 54 -5.99 6.83 10.13
CA ARG A 54 -5.76 5.52 10.76
C ARG A 54 -4.39 5.39 11.40
N TYR A 55 -3.34 5.83 10.70
CA TYR A 55 -1.97 5.60 11.13
C TYR A 55 -1.23 6.85 11.60
N ARG A 56 -1.80 8.02 11.36
CA ARG A 56 -1.30 9.33 11.80
C ARG A 56 -0.03 9.80 11.11
N ALA A 57 0.57 9.00 10.24
CA ALA A 57 1.76 9.35 9.46
C ALA A 57 1.92 8.39 8.31
N TYR A 58 2.47 8.85 7.20
CA TYR A 58 2.90 8.02 6.09
C TYR A 58 3.88 8.79 5.23
N THR A 59 4.61 8.08 4.38
CA THR A 59 5.54 8.70 3.44
C THR A 59 5.12 8.36 2.02
N GLN A 60 5.16 9.34 1.13
CA GLN A 60 4.92 9.15 -0.29
C GLN A 60 6.17 9.54 -1.05
N ALA A 61 6.64 8.66 -1.94
CA ALA A 61 7.78 8.98 -2.79
C ALA A 61 7.36 9.96 -3.89
N PRO A 62 8.06 11.08 -4.07
CA PRO A 62 7.68 12.07 -5.08
C PRO A 62 7.99 11.60 -6.50
N THR A 63 8.92 10.66 -6.67
CA THR A 63 9.30 10.12 -7.97
C THR A 63 8.56 8.81 -8.21
N PRO A 64 7.75 8.73 -9.28
CA PRO A 64 7.05 7.50 -9.61
C PRO A 64 8.01 6.37 -9.92
N VAL A 65 7.57 5.13 -9.66
CA VAL A 65 8.31 3.90 -9.97
C VAL A 65 7.60 3.17 -11.09
N LYS A 66 8.34 2.32 -11.82
CA LYS A 66 7.78 1.49 -12.89
C LYS A 66 7.63 0.07 -12.40
N GLY A 67 6.45 -0.52 -12.61
CA GLY A 67 6.22 -1.94 -12.37
C GLY A 67 6.00 -2.65 -13.69
N PHE A 68 6.49 -3.88 -13.78
CA PHE A 68 6.37 -4.71 -14.98
C PHE A 68 5.80 -6.07 -14.59
N TRP A 69 4.86 -6.56 -15.38
CA TRP A 69 4.33 -7.91 -15.18
C TRP A 69 3.80 -8.48 -16.50
N VAL A 70 3.54 -9.78 -16.49
CA VAL A 70 2.95 -10.47 -17.63
C VAL A 70 1.49 -10.74 -17.29
N ASP A 71 0.56 -10.30 -18.15
CA ASP A 71 -0.86 -10.51 -17.93
C ASP A 71 -1.31 -11.92 -18.33
N PRO A 72 -2.58 -12.30 -18.05
CA PRO A 72 -3.08 -13.63 -18.45
C PRO A 72 -3.02 -13.91 -19.95
N ALA A 73 -3.01 -12.88 -20.80
CA ALA A 73 -2.87 -13.02 -22.25
C ALA A 73 -1.41 -13.16 -22.69
N GLN A 74 -0.47 -13.23 -21.73
CA GLN A 74 0.97 -13.34 -21.95
C GLN A 74 1.60 -12.06 -22.53
N ASP A 75 0.93 -10.94 -22.41
CA ASP A 75 1.47 -9.65 -22.83
C ASP A 75 2.22 -9.00 -21.67
N LEU A 76 3.34 -8.34 -22.00
CA LEU A 76 4.08 -7.54 -21.02
C LEU A 76 3.32 -6.24 -20.77
N VAL A 77 2.99 -6.02 -19.52
CA VAL A 77 2.31 -4.79 -19.07
C VAL A 77 3.26 -4.03 -18.16
N HIS A 78 3.25 -2.70 -18.25
CA HIS A 78 3.96 -1.87 -17.30
C HIS A 78 3.08 -0.69 -16.88
N ASP A 79 3.28 -0.26 -15.64
CA ASP A 79 2.61 0.93 -15.09
C ASP A 79 3.63 1.83 -14.42
N VAL A 80 3.36 3.11 -14.47
CA VAL A 80 4.05 4.10 -13.65
C VAL A 80 3.22 4.26 -12.39
N MET A 81 3.84 4.04 -11.22
CA MET A 81 3.14 3.99 -9.95
C MET A 81 3.77 4.93 -8.93
N GLU A 82 2.98 5.39 -7.98
CA GLU A 82 3.48 6.11 -6.82
C GLU A 82 3.52 5.17 -5.62
N ARG A 83 4.53 5.36 -4.77
CA ARG A 83 4.82 4.51 -3.63
C ARG A 83 4.32 5.18 -2.35
N PHE A 84 3.56 4.43 -1.57
CA PHE A 84 3.07 4.85 -0.26
C PHE A 84 3.65 3.93 0.80
N GLU A 85 4.15 4.51 1.88
CA GLU A 85 4.82 3.76 2.94
C GLU A 85 4.23 4.14 4.28
N VAL A 86 3.86 3.15 5.08
CA VAL A 86 3.31 3.34 6.41
C VAL A 86 3.83 2.24 7.32
N SER A 87 4.07 2.55 8.60
CA SER A 87 4.56 1.58 9.59
C SER A 87 3.54 1.39 10.70
N PHE A 88 3.34 0.15 11.10
CA PHE A 88 2.46 -0.20 12.23
C PHE A 88 2.86 -1.60 12.75
N GLY A 89 2.50 -1.89 14.00
CA GLY A 89 2.94 -3.12 14.64
C GLY A 89 1.85 -4.14 14.91
N VAL A 90 0.58 -3.77 14.74
CA VAL A 90 -0.54 -4.63 15.11
C VAL A 90 -1.14 -5.28 13.87
N GLU A 91 -1.40 -6.60 13.95
CA GLU A 91 -1.89 -7.38 12.81
C GLU A 91 -3.23 -6.88 12.28
N GLU A 92 -4.13 -6.45 13.18
CA GLU A 92 -5.43 -5.89 12.81
C GLU A 92 -5.29 -4.64 11.93
N GLU A 93 -4.19 -3.90 12.09
CA GLU A 93 -3.95 -2.73 11.25
C GLU A 93 -3.57 -3.13 9.84
N PHE A 94 -2.90 -4.25 9.67
CA PHE A 94 -2.64 -4.78 8.34
C PHE A 94 -3.94 -5.27 7.67
N ASP A 95 -4.78 -5.97 8.41
CA ASP A 95 -6.08 -6.41 7.89
C ASP A 95 -6.91 -5.21 7.44
N ARG A 96 -6.86 -4.12 8.20
CA ARG A 96 -7.58 -2.89 7.87
C ARG A 96 -7.05 -2.25 6.59
N LEU A 97 -5.73 -2.25 6.40
CA LEU A 97 -5.11 -1.77 5.17
C LEU A 97 -5.54 -2.62 3.97
N ILE A 98 -5.56 -3.95 4.13
CA ILE A 98 -5.98 -4.85 3.06
C ILE A 98 -7.43 -4.55 2.65
N GLU A 99 -8.34 -4.38 3.60
CA GLU A 99 -9.74 -4.02 3.32
C GLU A 99 -9.82 -2.72 2.52
N PHE A 100 -9.05 -1.72 2.93
CA PHE A 100 -8.98 -0.44 2.22
C PHE A 100 -8.47 -0.62 0.79
N LEU A 101 -7.42 -1.43 0.61
CA LEU A 101 -6.84 -1.65 -0.71
C LEU A 101 -7.77 -2.45 -1.62
N VAL A 102 -8.57 -3.36 -1.08
CA VAL A 102 -9.62 -4.05 -1.86
C VAL A 102 -10.64 -3.03 -2.38
N GLU A 103 -11.11 -2.14 -1.52
CA GLU A 103 -12.04 -1.07 -1.93
C GLU A 103 -11.41 -0.16 -2.98
N LEU A 104 -10.11 0.13 -2.82
CA LEU A 104 -9.38 0.95 -3.78
C LEU A 104 -9.26 0.25 -5.13
N CYS A 105 -9.01 -1.06 -5.15
CA CYS A 105 -9.03 -1.85 -6.39
C CYS A 105 -10.36 -1.71 -7.13
N GLU A 106 -11.47 -1.82 -6.40
CA GLU A 106 -12.80 -1.65 -6.98
C GLU A 106 -12.96 -0.27 -7.60
N ARG A 107 -12.60 0.75 -6.85
CA ARG A 107 -12.75 2.13 -7.29
C ARG A 107 -11.89 2.46 -8.50
N LEU A 108 -10.65 1.96 -8.52
CA LEU A 108 -9.69 2.25 -9.58
C LEU A 108 -9.76 1.25 -10.73
N GLN A 109 -10.64 0.26 -10.64
CA GLN A 109 -10.76 -0.80 -11.64
C GLN A 109 -9.43 -1.51 -11.86
N GLU A 110 -8.75 -1.83 -10.76
CA GLU A 110 -7.52 -2.61 -10.75
C GLU A 110 -7.82 -4.04 -10.29
N ASP A 111 -7.16 -5.02 -10.90
CA ASP A 111 -7.31 -6.41 -10.48
C ASP A 111 -6.56 -6.68 -9.19
N ALA A 112 -5.45 -5.98 -8.97
CA ALA A 112 -4.63 -6.18 -7.79
C ALA A 112 -3.77 -4.95 -7.49
N ILE A 113 -3.36 -4.82 -6.22
CA ILE A 113 -2.38 -3.84 -5.78
C ILE A 113 -1.24 -4.58 -5.10
N TYR A 114 0.00 -4.29 -5.53
CA TYR A 114 1.20 -4.90 -4.96
C TYR A 114 1.52 -4.24 -3.62
N VAL A 115 1.76 -5.08 -2.61
CA VAL A 115 2.04 -4.65 -1.24
C VAL A 115 3.23 -5.43 -0.71
N THR A 116 4.12 -4.74 0.00
CA THR A 116 5.17 -5.42 0.77
C THR A 116 4.97 -5.07 2.25
N ARG A 117 5.27 -6.03 3.11
CA ARG A 117 5.29 -5.81 4.55
C ARG A 117 6.55 -6.48 5.11
N GLY A 118 7.48 -5.67 5.61
CA GLY A 118 8.79 -6.17 5.99
C GLY A 118 9.47 -6.79 4.78
N ASP A 119 9.81 -8.07 4.87
CA ASP A 119 10.46 -8.82 3.80
C ASP A 119 9.49 -9.71 3.00
N GLU A 120 8.18 -9.57 3.22
CA GLU A 120 7.17 -10.37 2.52
C GLU A 120 6.46 -9.53 1.45
N SER A 121 6.10 -10.18 0.34
CA SER A 121 5.40 -9.55 -0.78
C SER A 121 4.04 -10.19 -1.00
N TYR A 122 3.05 -9.36 -1.30
CA TYR A 122 1.67 -9.79 -1.50
C TYR A 122 1.05 -9.08 -2.69
N LEU A 123 0.02 -9.68 -3.27
CA LEU A 123 -0.94 -8.97 -4.10
C LEU A 123 -2.26 -8.92 -3.33
N VAL A 124 -2.76 -7.71 -3.12
CA VAL A 124 -4.13 -7.55 -2.65
C VAL A 124 -5.01 -7.59 -3.89
N THR A 125 -5.86 -8.60 -3.98
CA THR A 125 -6.66 -8.84 -5.18
C THR A 125 -8.09 -8.37 -4.96
N ARG A 126 -8.68 -7.81 -6.02
CA ARG A 126 -10.08 -7.37 -5.98
C ARG A 126 -11.02 -8.56 -5.75
N GLU A 127 -10.74 -9.67 -6.42
CA GLU A 127 -11.49 -10.91 -6.24
C GLU A 127 -10.77 -11.84 -5.28
N PRO A 128 -11.48 -12.56 -4.39
CA PRO A 128 -10.84 -13.53 -3.50
C PRO A 128 -10.09 -14.62 -4.26
N GLN A 129 -8.98 -15.04 -3.69
CA GLN A 129 -8.17 -16.14 -4.25
C GLN A 129 -8.60 -17.50 -3.71
#